data_24b9de04b2f2e379727fde95c0e9003b
#
_entry.id   24b9de04b2f2e379727fde95c0e9003b
#
_cell.length_a   1.000
_cell.length_b   1.000
_cell.length_c   1.000
_cell.angle_alpha   90.00
_cell.angle_beta   90.00
_cell.angle_gamma   90.00
#
_symmetry.space_group_name_H-M   'P 1'
#
loop_
_entity.id
_entity.type
_entity.pdbx_description
1 polymer ?
#
loop_
_entity_poly.entity_id
_entity_poly.type
_entity_poly.pdbx_seq_one_letter_code
_entity_poly.pdbx_strand_id
1 'polypeptide(L)'
;MKSKSNIQKSGRWLNRNVAAMGFTSLFSDASHEMDTSILAQFLTIELHGSAEILGLIEGLADFSSSFFKTYSGWLSDKIGRRKPFATLGYTLTGIFISFFAFAYNSLQVLFYRTVGWIGRGIREPPRDALLAESVELESYGHAFGFHRMMDTLGAIIGPSIAFILLPFIGFRNVFLVALLPGILAILVFALFTREKVCKQKVEEKRKLLGDIRGLPTKFKHYLLAVGVFGVGNFANTFLVLKATEALTPSLGVVVASSISAFFYVLLNVGAAVFAYIFGALGDKFSKKNLLALGYLIFSIYCIGFIFSPPNMCIFVFLFLLAGVETGAIDATERSYAAELLKENRKGTGFGILSTINGIGDFTSSITAGILWTLISANASFTFGAILALMATAILIIHK
;
A
#
# COMPACT_ATOMS: atom_id res chain seq x y z
N MET A 1 -34.94 -31.83 -34.18
CA MET A 1 -35.27 -31.13 -32.94
C MET A 1 -34.14 -30.12 -32.65
N LYS A 2 -34.47 -28.83 -32.72
CA LYS A 2 -33.51 -27.72 -32.62
C LYS A 2 -33.12 -27.54 -31.16
N SER A 3 -31.84 -27.82 -30.83
CA SER A 3 -31.24 -27.37 -29.58
C SER A 3 -31.13 -25.83 -29.63
N LYS A 4 -31.99 -25.14 -28.90
CA LYS A 4 -31.82 -23.71 -28.61
C LYS A 4 -30.63 -23.58 -27.69
N SER A 5 -29.50 -23.11 -28.21
CA SER A 5 -28.40 -22.57 -27.40
C SER A 5 -28.94 -21.39 -26.60
N ASN A 6 -29.18 -21.60 -25.30
CA ASN A 6 -29.32 -20.53 -24.34
C ASN A 6 -28.00 -19.76 -24.31
N ILE A 7 -27.91 -18.68 -25.09
CA ILE A 7 -26.93 -17.62 -24.84
C ILE A 7 -27.37 -17.01 -23.51
N GLN A 8 -26.81 -17.52 -22.42
CA GLN A 8 -26.91 -16.93 -21.11
C GLN A 8 -26.39 -15.49 -21.27
N LYS A 9 -27.25 -14.50 -21.00
CA LYS A 9 -26.85 -13.10 -20.90
C LYS A 9 -25.73 -13.05 -19.88
N SER A 10 -24.49 -12.78 -20.32
CA SER A 10 -23.37 -12.54 -19.42
C SER A 10 -23.82 -11.44 -18.47
N GLY A 11 -23.98 -11.77 -17.19
CA GLY A 11 -24.39 -10.83 -16.17
C GLY A 11 -23.45 -9.61 -16.23
N ARG A 12 -24.01 -8.40 -16.26
CA ARG A 12 -23.20 -7.17 -16.28
C ARG A 12 -22.25 -7.19 -15.08
N TRP A 13 -20.95 -7.43 -15.30
CA TRP A 13 -19.94 -7.42 -14.25
C TRP A 13 -19.90 -6.07 -13.52
N LEU A 14 -20.11 -4.97 -14.24
CA LEU A 14 -20.25 -3.62 -13.66
C LEU A 14 -21.69 -3.44 -13.12
N ASN A 15 -21.93 -4.00 -11.96
CA ASN A 15 -23.16 -3.85 -11.22
C ASN A 15 -23.04 -2.73 -10.16
N ARG A 16 -24.15 -2.44 -9.46
CA ARG A 16 -24.20 -1.39 -8.44
C ARG A 16 -23.13 -1.55 -7.35
N ASN A 17 -22.87 -2.76 -6.87
CA ASN A 17 -21.88 -3.02 -5.82
C ASN A 17 -20.46 -2.77 -6.33
N VAL A 18 -20.11 -3.28 -7.52
CA VAL A 18 -18.81 -3.06 -8.13
C VAL A 18 -18.55 -1.58 -8.35
N ALA A 19 -19.52 -0.86 -8.91
CA ALA A 19 -19.41 0.59 -9.11
C ALA A 19 -19.26 1.32 -7.77
N ALA A 20 -20.11 1.02 -6.78
CA ALA A 20 -20.05 1.65 -5.46
C ALA A 20 -18.69 1.42 -4.79
N MET A 21 -18.17 0.18 -4.79
CA MET A 21 -16.87 -0.13 -4.20
C MET A 21 -15.70 0.50 -4.95
N GLY A 22 -15.78 0.60 -6.28
CA GLY A 22 -14.77 1.31 -7.08
C GLY A 22 -14.73 2.81 -6.74
N PHE A 23 -15.87 3.51 -6.75
CA PHE A 23 -15.89 4.92 -6.36
C PHE A 23 -15.53 5.16 -4.90
N THR A 24 -15.90 4.24 -4.00
CA THR A 24 -15.46 4.30 -2.60
C THR A 24 -13.94 4.23 -2.51
N SER A 25 -13.30 3.34 -3.27
CA SER A 25 -11.85 3.21 -3.32
C SER A 25 -11.19 4.48 -3.84
N LEU A 26 -11.69 5.02 -4.96
CA LEU A 26 -11.21 6.30 -5.52
C LEU A 26 -11.24 7.43 -4.48
N PHE A 27 -12.37 7.64 -3.83
CA PHE A 27 -12.50 8.72 -2.85
C PHE A 27 -11.68 8.46 -1.59
N SER A 28 -11.64 7.23 -1.11
CA SER A 28 -10.84 6.87 0.06
C SER A 28 -9.35 7.06 -0.18
N ASP A 29 -8.86 6.63 -1.34
CA ASP A 29 -7.45 6.75 -1.67
C ASP A 29 -7.07 8.18 -2.02
N ALA A 30 -7.97 8.94 -2.68
CA ALA A 30 -7.77 10.39 -2.84
C ALA A 30 -7.65 11.12 -1.49
N SER A 31 -8.42 10.70 -0.48
CA SER A 31 -8.33 11.28 0.87
C SER A 31 -6.99 10.97 1.53
N HIS A 32 -6.71 9.69 1.77
CA HIS A 32 -5.54 9.34 2.59
C HIS A 32 -4.20 9.50 1.88
N GLU A 33 -4.15 9.43 0.55
CA GLU A 33 -2.92 9.70 -0.21
C GLU A 33 -2.62 11.20 -0.33
N MET A 34 -3.66 12.05 -0.30
CA MET A 34 -3.47 13.50 -0.13
C MET A 34 -2.73 13.79 1.16
N ASP A 35 -3.15 13.20 2.27
CA ASP A 35 -2.54 13.38 3.58
C ASP A 35 -1.15 12.74 3.66
N THR A 36 -0.98 11.53 3.12
CA THR A 36 0.30 10.80 3.12
C THR A 36 1.39 11.56 2.36
N SER A 37 1.06 12.20 1.24
CA SER A 37 2.03 12.92 0.40
C SER A 37 2.69 14.12 1.09
N ILE A 38 2.08 14.64 2.15
CA ILE A 38 2.57 15.82 2.88
C ILE A 38 2.83 15.55 4.38
N LEU A 39 2.62 14.29 4.83
CA LEU A 39 2.75 13.91 6.25
C LEU A 39 4.15 14.11 6.79
N ALA A 40 5.17 13.67 6.06
CA ALA A 40 6.55 13.78 6.48
C ALA A 40 6.97 15.23 6.69
N GLN A 41 6.59 16.11 5.77
CA GLN A 41 6.87 17.55 5.85
C GLN A 41 6.10 18.20 6.99
N PHE A 42 4.81 17.91 7.15
CA PHE A 42 4.00 18.42 8.27
C PHE A 42 4.62 18.04 9.61
N LEU A 43 5.03 16.77 9.76
CA LEU A 43 5.63 16.26 10.99
C LEU A 43 6.95 16.96 11.30
N THR A 44 7.85 17.10 10.31
CA THR A 44 9.20 17.61 10.54
C THR A 44 9.28 19.13 10.56
N ILE A 45 8.49 19.80 9.73
CA ILE A 45 8.55 21.25 9.55
C ILE A 45 7.60 21.95 10.52
N GLU A 46 6.34 21.52 10.61
CA GLU A 46 5.33 22.23 11.41
C GLU A 46 5.28 21.75 12.87
N LEU A 47 5.50 20.45 13.10
CA LEU A 47 5.49 19.87 14.45
C LEU A 47 6.91 19.65 15.02
N HIS A 48 7.97 19.97 14.27
CA HIS A 48 9.38 19.79 14.65
C HIS A 48 9.71 18.36 15.12
N GLY A 49 8.99 17.36 14.55
CA GLY A 49 9.24 15.95 14.80
C GLY A 49 10.50 15.45 14.08
N SER A 50 11.15 14.42 14.64
CA SER A 50 12.32 13.80 14.02
C SER A 50 11.92 12.75 12.98
N ALA A 51 12.86 12.37 12.10
CA ALA A 51 12.68 11.26 11.17
C ALA A 51 12.50 9.91 11.91
N GLU A 52 13.04 9.76 13.12
CA GLU A 52 12.80 8.62 13.99
C GLU A 52 11.31 8.48 14.35
N ILE A 53 10.67 9.60 14.71
CA ILE A 53 9.23 9.61 15.01
C ILE A 53 8.42 9.31 13.75
N LEU A 54 8.82 9.80 12.58
CA LEU A 54 8.21 9.43 11.30
C LEU A 54 8.28 7.92 11.06
N GLY A 55 9.44 7.31 11.28
CA GLY A 55 9.63 5.87 11.15
C GLY A 55 8.74 5.07 12.11
N LEU A 56 8.60 5.55 13.36
CA LEU A 56 7.71 4.94 14.33
C LEU A 56 6.22 5.05 13.91
N ILE A 57 5.82 6.20 13.39
CA ILE A 57 4.44 6.45 12.92
C ILE A 57 4.10 5.52 11.76
N GLU A 58 4.94 5.46 10.72
CA GLU A 58 4.69 4.62 9.55
C GLU A 58 4.79 3.13 9.90
N GLY A 59 5.84 2.72 10.62
CA GLY A 59 6.01 1.33 11.00
C GLY A 59 4.86 0.80 11.85
N LEU A 60 4.42 1.56 12.88
CA LEU A 60 3.30 1.13 13.73
C LEU A 60 1.98 1.11 12.97
N ALA A 61 1.77 2.04 12.05
CA ALA A 61 0.59 2.10 11.20
C ALA A 61 0.50 0.85 10.31
N ASP A 62 1.56 0.52 9.57
CA ASP A 62 1.58 -0.62 8.65
C ASP A 62 1.47 -1.97 9.38
N PHE A 63 2.18 -2.11 10.51
CA PHE A 63 2.05 -3.29 11.37
C PHE A 63 0.61 -3.47 11.88
N SER A 64 0.01 -2.39 12.38
CA SER A 64 -1.38 -2.42 12.86
C SER A 64 -2.36 -2.79 11.75
N SER A 65 -2.21 -2.21 10.55
CA SER A 65 -3.01 -2.55 9.38
C SER A 65 -2.92 -4.04 9.05
N SER A 66 -1.70 -4.58 9.00
CA SER A 66 -1.44 -5.98 8.67
C SER A 66 -2.06 -6.94 9.70
N PHE A 67 -1.97 -6.61 10.98
CA PHE A 67 -2.60 -7.39 12.05
C PHE A 67 -4.12 -7.38 11.93
N PHE A 68 -4.72 -6.20 11.75
CA PHE A 68 -6.17 -6.07 11.66
C PHE A 68 -6.77 -6.62 10.36
N LYS A 69 -6.02 -6.72 9.27
CA LYS A 69 -6.43 -7.45 8.05
C LYS A 69 -6.76 -8.91 8.37
N THR A 70 -5.87 -9.58 9.07
CA THR A 70 -6.09 -11.00 9.44
C THR A 70 -7.26 -11.17 10.38
N TYR A 71 -7.35 -10.32 11.41
CA TYR A 71 -8.40 -10.38 12.42
C TYR A 71 -9.79 -10.06 11.85
N SER A 72 -9.91 -9.00 11.05
CA SER A 72 -11.20 -8.57 10.47
C SER A 72 -11.73 -9.55 9.43
N GLY A 73 -10.85 -10.14 8.62
CA GLY A 73 -11.21 -11.19 7.67
C GLY A 73 -11.86 -12.36 8.39
N TRP A 74 -11.17 -12.93 9.40
CA TRP A 74 -11.69 -14.02 10.20
C TRP A 74 -13.00 -13.66 10.93
N LEU A 75 -13.09 -12.47 11.53
CA LEU A 75 -14.26 -12.06 12.30
C LEU A 75 -15.49 -11.83 11.41
N SER A 76 -15.29 -11.20 10.24
CA SER A 76 -16.36 -10.96 9.28
C SER A 76 -16.93 -12.26 8.70
N ASP A 77 -16.08 -13.25 8.44
CA ASP A 77 -16.49 -14.58 7.98
C ASP A 77 -17.25 -15.32 9.08
N LYS A 78 -16.79 -15.25 10.34
CA LYS A 78 -17.46 -15.88 11.49
C LYS A 78 -18.85 -15.30 11.76
N ILE A 79 -19.01 -13.97 11.64
CA ILE A 79 -20.29 -13.29 11.87
C ILE A 79 -21.21 -13.41 10.65
N GLY A 80 -20.65 -13.64 9.45
CA GLY A 80 -21.39 -13.68 8.18
C GLY A 80 -21.91 -12.29 7.76
N ARG A 81 -21.26 -11.22 8.22
CA ARG A 81 -21.55 -9.83 7.87
C ARG A 81 -20.25 -9.12 7.53
N ARG A 82 -20.15 -8.54 6.35
CA ARG A 82 -18.95 -7.89 5.83
C ARG A 82 -19.09 -6.38 5.75
N LYS A 83 -20.27 -5.90 5.33
CA LYS A 83 -20.54 -4.48 5.15
C LYS A 83 -20.30 -3.63 6.41
N PRO A 84 -20.73 -4.03 7.64
CA PRO A 84 -20.47 -3.24 8.85
C PRO A 84 -18.98 -3.04 9.13
N PHE A 85 -18.15 -4.10 8.93
CA PHE A 85 -16.70 -4.01 9.12
C PHE A 85 -16.04 -3.08 8.09
N ALA A 86 -16.40 -3.24 6.82
CA ALA A 86 -15.87 -2.37 5.79
C ALA A 86 -16.29 -0.91 5.99
N THR A 87 -17.57 -0.65 6.38
CA THR A 87 -18.04 0.72 6.69
C THR A 87 -17.28 1.31 7.88
N LEU A 88 -17.11 0.55 8.97
CA LEU A 88 -16.32 0.99 10.13
C LEU A 88 -14.88 1.34 9.70
N GLY A 89 -14.25 0.48 8.90
CA GLY A 89 -12.89 0.72 8.43
C GLY A 89 -12.77 1.99 7.57
N TYR A 90 -13.70 2.23 6.63
CA TYR A 90 -13.74 3.49 5.87
C TYR A 90 -13.96 4.71 6.76
N THR A 91 -14.81 4.59 7.79
CA THR A 91 -15.05 5.67 8.76
C THR A 91 -13.78 6.00 9.54
N LEU A 92 -13.10 5.00 10.07
CA LEU A 92 -11.85 5.22 10.80
C LEU A 92 -10.77 5.83 9.89
N THR A 93 -10.57 5.30 8.68
CA THR A 93 -9.58 5.85 7.75
C THR A 93 -9.92 7.28 7.36
N GLY A 94 -11.12 7.54 6.86
CA GLY A 94 -11.49 8.84 6.29
C GLY A 94 -11.57 9.97 7.32
N ILE A 95 -11.85 9.66 8.60
CA ILE A 95 -11.97 10.67 9.66
C ILE A 95 -10.62 10.89 10.35
N PHE A 96 -10.00 9.80 10.85
CA PHE A 96 -8.84 9.95 11.73
C PHE A 96 -7.59 10.46 11.01
N ILE A 97 -7.41 10.14 9.73
CA ILE A 97 -6.25 10.65 8.97
C ILE A 97 -6.39 12.16 8.75
N SER A 98 -7.58 12.64 8.39
CA SER A 98 -7.80 14.09 8.23
C SER A 98 -7.71 14.88 9.56
N PHE A 99 -7.75 14.20 10.70
CA PHE A 99 -7.53 14.83 12.03
C PHE A 99 -6.09 15.29 12.25
N PHE A 100 -5.15 15.00 11.34
CA PHE A 100 -3.84 15.66 11.35
C PHE A 100 -3.94 17.18 11.36
N ALA A 101 -5.01 17.74 10.77
CA ALA A 101 -5.28 19.19 10.84
C ALA A 101 -5.30 19.76 12.27
N PHE A 102 -5.69 18.93 13.24
CA PHE A 102 -5.82 19.30 14.65
C PHE A 102 -4.65 18.81 15.51
N ALA A 103 -3.63 18.22 14.91
CA ALA A 103 -2.47 17.75 15.66
C ALA A 103 -1.56 18.92 16.07
N TYR A 104 -1.17 18.94 17.34
CA TYR A 104 -0.22 19.88 17.91
C TYR A 104 1.11 19.24 18.32
N ASN A 105 1.19 17.94 18.25
CA ASN A 105 2.41 17.18 18.56
C ASN A 105 2.44 15.85 17.78
N SER A 106 3.62 15.27 17.70
CA SER A 106 3.85 14.02 16.95
C SER A 106 3.10 12.80 17.51
N LEU A 107 2.78 12.78 18.82
CA LEU A 107 2.03 11.68 19.42
C LEU A 107 0.57 11.65 18.94
N GLN A 108 -0.03 12.82 18.71
CA GLN A 108 -1.35 12.91 18.12
C GLN A 108 -1.35 12.40 16.68
N VAL A 109 -0.31 12.73 15.90
CA VAL A 109 -0.14 12.20 14.54
C VAL A 109 0.02 10.69 14.57
N LEU A 110 0.86 10.15 15.47
CA LEU A 110 1.01 8.71 15.69
C LEU A 110 -0.34 8.04 15.97
N PHE A 111 -1.12 8.61 16.87
CA PHE A 111 -2.44 8.09 17.22
C PHE A 111 -3.39 8.10 16.01
N TYR A 112 -3.54 9.25 15.36
CA TYR A 112 -4.45 9.39 14.23
C TYR A 112 -4.03 8.50 13.04
N ARG A 113 -2.74 8.42 12.73
CA ARG A 113 -2.22 7.53 11.67
C ARG A 113 -2.49 6.08 12.00
N THR A 114 -2.18 5.63 13.21
CA THR A 114 -2.38 4.25 13.64
C THR A 114 -3.86 3.86 13.60
N VAL A 115 -4.78 4.69 14.11
CA VAL A 115 -6.22 4.42 14.06
C VAL A 115 -6.73 4.39 12.62
N GLY A 116 -6.29 5.31 11.78
CA GLY A 116 -6.64 5.32 10.35
C GLY A 116 -6.18 4.05 9.63
N TRP A 117 -4.96 3.56 9.91
CA TRP A 117 -4.41 2.33 9.33
C TRP A 117 -5.06 1.06 9.90
N ILE A 118 -5.45 1.04 11.17
CA ILE A 118 -6.34 0.00 11.73
C ILE A 118 -7.63 -0.04 10.91
N GLY A 119 -8.23 1.11 10.62
CA GLY A 119 -9.40 1.21 9.75
C GLY A 119 -9.16 0.59 8.36
N ARG A 120 -8.01 0.86 7.74
CA ARG A 120 -7.58 0.25 6.47
C ARG A 120 -7.52 -1.28 6.59
N GLY A 121 -6.87 -1.79 7.65
CA GLY A 121 -6.81 -3.23 7.92
C GLY A 121 -8.19 -3.85 8.12
N ILE A 122 -9.09 -3.18 8.83
CA ILE A 122 -10.45 -3.68 9.08
C ILE A 122 -11.29 -3.74 7.79
N ARG A 123 -11.13 -2.79 6.85
CA ARG A 123 -12.00 -2.68 5.65
C ARG A 123 -11.62 -3.63 4.53
N GLU A 124 -10.31 -3.86 4.29
CA GLU A 124 -9.83 -4.50 3.06
C GLU A 124 -10.39 -5.93 2.87
N PRO A 125 -10.21 -6.91 3.79
CA PRO A 125 -10.67 -8.26 3.55
C PRO A 125 -12.20 -8.38 3.41
N PRO A 126 -13.03 -7.73 4.27
CA PRO A 126 -14.48 -7.76 4.10
C PRO A 126 -14.96 -7.11 2.80
N ARG A 127 -14.31 -6.01 2.36
CA ARG A 127 -14.62 -5.35 1.09
C ARG A 127 -14.31 -6.28 -0.09
N ASP A 128 -13.13 -6.89 -0.11
CA ASP A 128 -12.70 -7.76 -1.20
C ASP A 128 -13.61 -8.98 -1.31
N ALA A 129 -14.04 -9.51 -0.17
CA ALA A 129 -15.01 -10.59 -0.14
C ALA A 129 -16.39 -10.17 -0.66
N LEU A 130 -16.88 -8.96 -0.30
CA LEU A 130 -18.13 -8.41 -0.87
C LEU A 130 -18.02 -8.18 -2.37
N LEU A 131 -16.86 -7.73 -2.86
CA LEU A 131 -16.60 -7.54 -4.28
C LEU A 131 -16.67 -8.87 -5.03
N ALA A 132 -16.01 -9.91 -4.51
CA ALA A 132 -16.07 -11.27 -5.07
C ALA A 132 -17.50 -11.82 -5.09
N GLU A 133 -18.27 -11.66 -4.01
CA GLU A 133 -19.67 -12.12 -3.93
C GLU A 133 -20.63 -11.32 -4.81
N SER A 134 -20.21 -10.18 -5.35
CA SER A 134 -21.04 -9.33 -6.19
C SER A 134 -21.05 -9.72 -7.67
N VAL A 135 -20.15 -10.61 -8.09
CA VAL A 135 -19.97 -11.02 -9.50
C VAL A 135 -19.77 -12.54 -9.63
N GLU A 136 -19.96 -13.07 -10.83
CA GLU A 136 -19.65 -14.45 -11.17
C GLU A 136 -18.12 -14.65 -11.28
N LEU A 137 -17.64 -15.88 -11.10
CA LEU A 137 -16.22 -16.22 -11.06
C LEU A 137 -15.47 -15.76 -12.32
N GLU A 138 -16.10 -15.90 -13.48
CA GLU A 138 -15.56 -15.49 -14.79
C GLU A 138 -15.36 -13.97 -14.90
N SER A 139 -16.03 -13.19 -14.05
CA SER A 139 -15.98 -11.73 -14.04
C SER A 139 -15.07 -11.14 -12.94
N TYR A 140 -14.43 -11.98 -12.13
CA TYR A 140 -13.53 -11.52 -11.04
C TYR A 140 -12.46 -10.58 -11.55
N GLY A 141 -11.78 -10.94 -12.64
CA GLY A 141 -10.72 -10.09 -13.23
C GLY A 141 -11.20 -8.68 -13.57
N HIS A 142 -12.40 -8.56 -14.15
CA HIS A 142 -12.97 -7.25 -14.49
C HIS A 142 -13.35 -6.44 -13.24
N ALA A 143 -13.97 -7.07 -12.25
CA ALA A 143 -14.44 -6.39 -11.04
C ALA A 143 -13.24 -5.90 -10.18
N PHE A 144 -12.26 -6.76 -9.93
CA PHE A 144 -11.06 -6.41 -9.18
C PHE A 144 -10.16 -5.44 -9.96
N GLY A 145 -10.06 -5.59 -11.29
CA GLY A 145 -9.34 -4.67 -12.16
C GLY A 145 -9.95 -3.26 -12.15
N PHE A 146 -11.28 -3.15 -12.22
CA PHE A 146 -11.97 -1.87 -12.09
C PHE A 146 -11.74 -1.24 -10.71
N HIS A 147 -11.85 -2.04 -9.65
CA HIS A 147 -11.58 -1.56 -8.29
C HIS A 147 -10.15 -1.03 -8.15
N ARG A 148 -9.15 -1.79 -8.65
CA ARG A 148 -7.74 -1.38 -8.59
C ARG A 148 -7.46 -0.13 -9.43
N MET A 149 -8.11 0.01 -10.58
CA MET A 149 -8.02 1.22 -11.41
C MET A 149 -8.52 2.45 -10.64
N MET A 150 -9.67 2.34 -9.96
CA MET A 150 -10.22 3.43 -9.16
C MET A 150 -9.35 3.79 -7.95
N ASP A 151 -8.79 2.79 -7.27
CA ASP A 151 -7.79 2.88 -6.21
C ASP A 151 -6.58 3.72 -6.68
N THR A 152 -5.98 3.32 -7.79
CA THR A 152 -4.85 4.02 -8.40
C THR A 152 -5.19 5.45 -8.83
N LEU A 153 -6.37 5.68 -9.41
CA LEU A 153 -6.81 7.03 -9.75
C LEU A 153 -6.91 7.92 -8.51
N GLY A 154 -7.42 7.38 -7.40
CA GLY A 154 -7.44 8.08 -6.11
C GLY A 154 -6.03 8.43 -5.63
N ALA A 155 -5.11 7.47 -5.69
CA ALA A 155 -3.71 7.65 -5.29
C ALA A 155 -2.94 8.68 -6.15
N ILE A 156 -3.40 8.97 -7.35
CA ILE A 156 -2.87 10.04 -8.21
C ILE A 156 -3.54 11.37 -7.92
N ILE A 157 -4.87 11.39 -7.81
CA ILE A 157 -5.67 12.61 -7.64
C ILE A 157 -5.38 13.25 -6.27
N GLY A 158 -5.31 12.47 -5.19
CA GLY A 158 -5.08 12.97 -3.84
C GLY A 158 -3.81 13.82 -3.72
N PRO A 159 -2.63 13.25 -3.96
CA PRO A 159 -1.37 14.01 -3.90
C PRO A 159 -1.30 15.16 -4.91
N SER A 160 -1.98 15.05 -6.08
CA SER A 160 -2.08 16.14 -7.05
C SER A 160 -2.83 17.35 -6.48
N ILE A 161 -3.91 17.10 -5.74
CA ILE A 161 -4.65 18.16 -5.04
C ILE A 161 -3.78 18.77 -3.93
N ALA A 162 -3.06 17.94 -3.15
CA ALA A 162 -2.14 18.42 -2.13
C ALA A 162 -1.04 19.32 -2.74
N PHE A 163 -0.42 18.89 -3.83
CA PHE A 163 0.57 19.67 -4.57
C PHE A 163 0.05 21.06 -4.95
N ILE A 164 -1.17 21.13 -5.51
CA ILE A 164 -1.77 22.40 -5.98
C ILE A 164 -2.17 23.29 -4.80
N LEU A 165 -2.78 22.73 -3.77
CA LEU A 165 -3.38 23.52 -2.68
C LEU A 165 -2.37 23.93 -1.61
N LEU A 166 -1.35 23.12 -1.34
CA LEU A 166 -0.41 23.34 -0.23
C LEU A 166 0.19 24.74 -0.19
N PRO A 167 0.65 25.35 -1.32
CA PRO A 167 1.23 26.69 -1.32
C PRO A 167 0.24 27.80 -0.93
N PHE A 168 -1.06 27.58 -1.11
CA PHE A 168 -2.09 28.61 -0.90
C PHE A 168 -2.75 28.51 0.46
N ILE A 169 -2.98 27.30 0.95
CA ILE A 169 -3.79 27.08 2.16
C ILE A 169 -3.02 26.44 3.33
N GLY A 170 -1.78 25.96 3.09
CA GLY A 170 -0.94 25.31 4.10
C GLY A 170 -1.38 23.89 4.49
N PHE A 171 -0.53 23.19 5.26
CA PHE A 171 -0.71 21.77 5.60
C PHE A 171 -2.07 21.44 6.26
N ARG A 172 -2.44 22.18 7.31
CA ARG A 172 -3.65 21.91 8.11
C ARG A 172 -4.92 21.99 7.28
N ASN A 173 -5.01 22.99 6.39
CA ASN A 173 -6.18 23.14 5.55
C ASN A 173 -6.22 22.09 4.43
N VAL A 174 -5.08 21.60 3.94
CA VAL A 174 -5.05 20.48 2.99
C VAL A 174 -5.63 19.22 3.66
N PHE A 175 -5.26 18.91 4.92
CA PHE A 175 -5.85 17.80 5.67
C PHE A 175 -7.37 17.98 5.86
N LEU A 176 -7.87 19.19 6.08
CA LEU A 176 -9.32 19.44 6.14
C LEU A 176 -10.01 19.22 4.79
N VAL A 177 -9.36 19.59 3.68
CA VAL A 177 -9.89 19.32 2.33
C VAL A 177 -9.95 17.81 2.07
N ALA A 178 -8.97 17.03 2.56
CA ALA A 178 -8.95 15.58 2.43
C ALA A 178 -10.12 14.88 3.14
N LEU A 179 -10.70 15.53 4.16
CA LEU A 179 -11.90 15.03 4.83
C LEU A 179 -13.10 14.89 3.87
N LEU A 180 -13.20 15.78 2.85
CA LEU A 180 -14.30 15.75 1.90
C LEU A 180 -14.37 14.44 1.11
N PRO A 181 -13.34 14.02 0.37
CA PRO A 181 -13.35 12.71 -0.28
C PRO A 181 -13.44 11.56 0.73
N GLY A 182 -12.86 11.68 1.94
CA GLY A 182 -13.03 10.69 3.00
C GLY A 182 -14.49 10.46 3.38
N ILE A 183 -15.26 11.52 3.60
CA ILE A 183 -16.70 11.45 3.88
C ILE A 183 -17.47 10.88 2.68
N LEU A 184 -17.13 11.29 1.45
CA LEU A 184 -17.75 10.74 0.24
C LEU A 184 -17.53 9.22 0.12
N ALA A 185 -16.34 8.72 0.44
CA ALA A 185 -16.07 7.29 0.47
C ALA A 185 -16.99 6.55 1.46
N ILE A 186 -17.14 7.07 2.68
CA ILE A 186 -18.02 6.50 3.70
C ILE A 186 -19.47 6.46 3.21
N LEU A 187 -19.97 7.58 2.69
CA LEU A 187 -21.35 7.71 2.24
C LEU A 187 -21.64 6.79 1.03
N VAL A 188 -20.74 6.77 0.05
CA VAL A 188 -20.90 5.92 -1.14
C VAL A 188 -20.93 4.45 -0.72
N PHE A 189 -20.01 4.01 0.12
CA PHE A 189 -20.00 2.62 0.59
C PHE A 189 -21.25 2.28 1.41
N ALA A 190 -21.59 3.10 2.39
CA ALA A 190 -22.71 2.84 3.29
C ALA A 190 -24.06 2.84 2.59
N LEU A 191 -24.30 3.75 1.65
CA LEU A 191 -25.60 3.93 1.01
C LEU A 191 -25.79 3.06 -0.25
N PHE A 192 -24.71 2.84 -1.02
CA PHE A 192 -24.83 2.20 -2.33
C PHE A 192 -24.40 0.74 -2.35
N THR A 193 -23.55 0.27 -1.42
CA THR A 193 -23.20 -1.14 -1.32
C THR A 193 -24.32 -1.93 -0.64
N ARG A 194 -24.68 -3.06 -1.22
CA ARG A 194 -25.68 -4.01 -0.67
C ARG A 194 -25.01 -5.32 -0.31
N GLU A 195 -25.31 -5.84 0.87
CA GLU A 195 -24.85 -7.14 1.35
C GLU A 195 -25.98 -8.14 1.34
N LYS A 196 -25.73 -9.34 0.81
CA LYS A 196 -26.58 -10.50 1.01
C LYS A 196 -25.99 -11.29 2.17
N VAL A 197 -26.73 -11.39 3.27
CA VAL A 197 -26.26 -12.15 4.43
C VAL A 197 -26.14 -13.63 4.03
N CYS A 198 -24.93 -14.13 3.92
CA CYS A 198 -24.64 -15.53 3.67
C CYS A 198 -24.09 -16.16 4.96
N LYS A 199 -24.85 -17.07 5.57
CA LYS A 199 -24.31 -17.92 6.64
C LYS A 199 -23.41 -18.96 5.99
N GLN A 200 -22.12 -18.64 5.80
CA GLN A 200 -21.14 -19.65 5.44
C GLN A 200 -20.85 -20.53 6.65
N LYS A 201 -20.87 -21.85 6.47
CA LYS A 201 -20.33 -22.78 7.46
C LYS A 201 -18.84 -22.53 7.55
N VAL A 202 -18.38 -22.07 8.70
CA VAL A 202 -16.94 -21.97 9.02
C VAL A 202 -16.38 -23.39 8.95
N GLU A 203 -15.56 -23.68 7.94
CA GLU A 203 -14.82 -24.95 7.91
C GLU A 203 -13.86 -25.02 9.10
N GLU A 204 -13.73 -26.23 9.63
CA GLU A 204 -13.01 -26.52 10.88
C GLU A 204 -11.58 -25.94 10.90
N LYS A 205 -11.18 -25.50 12.11
CA LYS A 205 -9.87 -24.94 12.45
C LYS A 205 -8.73 -25.84 11.98
N ARG A 206 -8.08 -25.51 10.86
CA ARG A 206 -6.74 -26.04 10.55
C ARG A 206 -5.74 -25.47 11.56
N LYS A 207 -4.89 -26.33 12.13
CA LYS A 207 -3.83 -25.93 13.08
C LYS A 207 -2.74 -25.19 12.31
N LEU A 208 -2.68 -23.88 12.42
CA LEU A 208 -1.73 -22.98 11.73
C LEU A 208 -0.26 -23.44 11.85
N LEU A 209 0.17 -23.91 13.05
CA LEU A 209 1.53 -24.32 13.34
C LEU A 209 1.97 -25.62 12.63
N GLY A 210 1.03 -26.55 12.34
CA GLY A 210 1.34 -27.78 11.61
C GLY A 210 1.58 -27.55 10.12
N ASP A 211 0.90 -26.54 9.57
CA ASP A 211 0.98 -26.21 8.14
C ASP A 211 2.29 -25.47 7.78
N ILE A 212 2.90 -24.71 8.70
CA ILE A 212 4.15 -23.96 8.47
C ILE A 212 5.34 -24.91 8.22
N ARG A 213 5.44 -26.01 9.00
CA ARG A 213 6.53 -26.99 8.83
C ARG A 213 6.49 -27.72 7.50
N GLY A 214 5.31 -27.90 6.93
CA GLY A 214 5.07 -28.59 5.67
C GLY A 214 5.19 -27.72 4.41
N LEU A 215 5.60 -26.46 4.52
CA LEU A 215 5.78 -25.58 3.34
C LEU A 215 6.98 -26.04 2.51
N PRO A 216 6.89 -25.90 1.15
CA PRO A 216 7.98 -26.25 0.25
C PRO A 216 9.28 -25.50 0.59
N THR A 217 10.42 -26.16 0.47
CA THR A 217 11.74 -25.54 0.74
C THR A 217 11.96 -24.30 -0.14
N LYS A 218 11.58 -24.35 -1.40
CA LYS A 218 11.66 -23.17 -2.30
C LYS A 218 10.84 -21.99 -1.79
N PHE A 219 9.69 -22.23 -1.20
CA PHE A 219 8.87 -21.18 -0.62
C PHE A 219 9.50 -20.59 0.65
N LYS A 220 10.17 -21.42 1.47
CA LYS A 220 10.90 -20.92 2.65
C LYS A 220 12.08 -20.01 2.27
N HIS A 221 12.84 -20.37 1.23
CA HIS A 221 13.92 -19.51 0.71
C HIS A 221 13.38 -18.21 0.12
N TYR A 222 12.25 -18.27 -0.60
CA TYR A 222 11.55 -17.10 -1.07
C TYR A 222 11.13 -16.18 0.11
N LEU A 223 10.53 -16.73 1.17
CA LEU A 223 10.17 -15.97 2.37
C LEU A 223 11.37 -15.33 3.07
N LEU A 224 12.55 -15.98 3.04
CA LEU A 224 13.77 -15.40 3.56
C LEU A 224 14.18 -14.16 2.74
N ALA A 225 14.13 -14.25 1.41
CA ALA A 225 14.44 -13.11 0.55
C ALA A 225 13.46 -11.95 0.76
N VAL A 226 12.14 -12.24 0.83
CA VAL A 226 11.11 -11.24 1.14
C VAL A 226 11.34 -10.60 2.51
N GLY A 227 11.68 -11.39 3.53
CA GLY A 227 11.96 -10.88 4.87
C GLY A 227 13.18 -9.97 4.91
N VAL A 228 14.27 -10.35 4.23
CA VAL A 228 15.48 -9.51 4.13
C VAL A 228 15.19 -8.22 3.38
N PHE A 229 14.46 -8.29 2.26
CA PHE A 229 14.02 -7.11 1.53
C PHE A 229 13.11 -6.23 2.40
N GLY A 230 12.10 -6.81 3.05
CA GLY A 230 11.15 -6.09 3.89
C GLY A 230 11.80 -5.30 5.00
N VAL A 231 12.86 -5.82 5.64
CA VAL A 231 13.63 -5.08 6.65
C VAL A 231 14.38 -3.88 6.05
N GLY A 232 14.67 -3.86 4.75
CA GLY A 232 15.30 -2.74 4.05
C GLY A 232 14.31 -1.78 3.38
N ASN A 233 13.10 -2.22 3.11
CA ASN A 233 12.07 -1.49 2.36
C ASN A 233 11.28 -0.55 3.27
N PHE A 234 11.82 0.63 3.54
CA PHE A 234 11.17 1.64 4.37
C PHE A 234 10.11 2.44 3.60
N ALA A 235 9.21 3.11 4.35
CA ALA A 235 8.08 3.85 3.80
C ALA A 235 8.49 4.93 2.79
N ASN A 236 7.72 5.09 1.71
CA ASN A 236 7.95 6.09 0.66
C ASN A 236 7.94 7.54 1.16
N THR A 237 7.39 7.80 2.34
CA THR A 237 7.42 9.10 3.01
C THR A 237 8.84 9.58 3.31
N PHE A 238 9.81 8.67 3.48
CA PHE A 238 11.23 9.03 3.61
C PHE A 238 11.84 9.55 2.30
N LEU A 239 11.38 9.07 1.12
CA LEU A 239 11.79 9.63 -0.17
C LEU A 239 11.30 11.08 -0.30
N VAL A 240 10.04 11.31 0.08
CA VAL A 240 9.41 12.65 0.11
C VAL A 240 10.15 13.57 1.05
N LEU A 241 10.50 13.10 2.27
CA LEU A 241 11.28 13.85 3.24
C LEU A 241 12.65 14.24 2.67
N LYS A 242 13.39 13.30 2.06
CA LYS A 242 14.70 13.55 1.44
C LYS A 242 14.64 14.60 0.35
N ALA A 243 13.65 14.52 -0.53
CA ALA A 243 13.47 15.51 -1.60
C ALA A 243 13.14 16.90 -1.02
N THR A 244 12.28 16.96 -0.02
CA THR A 244 11.93 18.23 0.66
C THR A 244 13.15 18.86 1.31
N GLU A 245 13.92 18.10 2.10
CA GLU A 245 15.15 18.60 2.74
C GLU A 245 16.17 19.13 1.72
N ALA A 246 16.37 18.39 0.63
CA ALA A 246 17.33 18.76 -0.41
C ALA A 246 16.94 20.02 -1.20
N LEU A 247 15.64 20.24 -1.43
CA LEU A 247 15.15 21.37 -2.22
C LEU A 247 14.85 22.62 -1.38
N THR A 248 14.66 22.49 -0.08
CA THR A 248 14.33 23.60 0.83
C THR A 248 15.31 24.77 0.76
N PRO A 249 16.65 24.58 0.70
CA PRO A 249 17.60 25.70 0.64
C PRO A 249 17.44 26.58 -0.61
N SER A 250 16.98 26.02 -1.74
CA SER A 250 16.86 26.74 -3.00
C SER A 250 15.46 27.30 -3.28
N LEU A 251 14.40 26.61 -2.79
CA LEU A 251 13.01 26.92 -3.14
C LEU A 251 12.18 27.43 -1.96
N GLY A 252 12.71 27.33 -0.76
CA GLY A 252 11.94 27.54 0.47
C GLY A 252 11.03 26.35 0.81
N VAL A 253 10.66 26.26 2.08
CA VAL A 253 9.97 25.10 2.68
C VAL A 253 8.66 24.77 1.99
N VAL A 254 7.80 25.76 1.73
CA VAL A 254 6.45 25.52 1.17
C VAL A 254 6.52 24.98 -0.25
N VAL A 255 7.34 25.59 -1.09
CA VAL A 255 7.49 25.17 -2.50
C VAL A 255 8.17 23.81 -2.58
N ALA A 256 9.22 23.57 -1.79
CA ALA A 256 9.90 22.29 -1.73
C ALA A 256 8.93 21.16 -1.29
N SER A 257 8.10 21.39 -0.28
CA SER A 257 7.10 20.44 0.20
C SER A 257 6.04 20.13 -0.88
N SER A 258 5.56 21.15 -1.55
CA SER A 258 4.59 21.00 -2.64
C SER A 258 5.18 20.17 -3.80
N ILE A 259 6.39 20.49 -4.26
CA ILE A 259 7.08 19.75 -5.33
C ILE A 259 7.36 18.31 -4.92
N SER A 260 7.71 18.06 -3.66
CA SER A 260 7.90 16.70 -3.16
C SER A 260 6.61 15.88 -3.14
N ALA A 261 5.45 16.50 -2.86
CA ALA A 261 4.14 15.87 -3.04
C ALA A 261 3.87 15.54 -4.52
N PHE A 262 4.28 16.37 -5.47
CA PHE A 262 4.21 16.06 -6.89
C PHE A 262 5.12 14.89 -7.29
N PHE A 263 6.32 14.78 -6.72
CA PHE A 263 7.15 13.59 -6.95
C PHE A 263 6.49 12.31 -6.46
N TYR A 264 5.74 12.38 -5.36
CA TYR A 264 4.94 11.25 -4.89
C TYR A 264 3.82 10.87 -5.88
N VAL A 265 3.22 11.86 -6.59
CA VAL A 265 2.30 11.58 -7.72
C VAL A 265 3.02 10.78 -8.80
N LEU A 266 4.25 11.17 -9.18
CA LEU A 266 5.02 10.47 -10.21
C LEU A 266 5.34 9.03 -9.81
N LEU A 267 5.65 8.78 -8.53
CA LEU A 267 5.84 7.43 -8.00
C LEU A 267 4.56 6.60 -8.20
N ASN A 268 3.40 7.11 -7.80
CA ASN A 268 2.13 6.39 -7.93
C ASN A 268 1.74 6.13 -9.39
N VAL A 269 1.97 7.09 -10.29
CA VAL A 269 1.79 6.89 -11.74
C VAL A 269 2.72 5.81 -12.26
N GLY A 270 4.00 5.85 -11.87
CA GLY A 270 4.98 4.82 -12.19
C GLY A 270 4.53 3.44 -11.70
N ALA A 271 4.15 3.34 -10.42
CA ALA A 271 3.67 2.09 -9.82
C ALA A 271 2.48 1.50 -10.59
N ALA A 272 1.50 2.32 -10.96
CA ALA A 272 0.34 1.90 -11.73
C ALA A 272 0.69 1.35 -13.12
N VAL A 273 1.49 2.09 -13.87
CA VAL A 273 1.90 1.71 -15.24
C VAL A 273 2.75 0.45 -15.20
N PHE A 274 3.73 0.40 -14.31
CA PHE A 274 4.66 -0.71 -14.27
C PHE A 274 4.09 -1.96 -13.60
N ALA A 275 3.10 -1.86 -12.70
CA ALA A 275 2.36 -3.03 -12.22
C ALA A 275 1.68 -3.78 -13.38
N TYR A 276 1.09 -3.06 -14.34
CA TYR A 276 0.52 -3.66 -15.54
C TYR A 276 1.59 -4.30 -16.44
N ILE A 277 2.70 -3.60 -16.68
CA ILE A 277 3.81 -4.08 -17.52
C ILE A 277 4.45 -5.33 -16.91
N PHE A 278 4.81 -5.30 -15.62
CA PHE A 278 5.40 -6.45 -14.92
C PHE A 278 4.44 -7.62 -14.77
N GLY A 279 3.13 -7.35 -14.62
CA GLY A 279 2.09 -8.38 -14.67
C GLY A 279 2.12 -9.13 -16.01
N ALA A 280 2.09 -8.40 -17.13
CA ALA A 280 2.15 -8.99 -18.48
C ALA A 280 3.50 -9.69 -18.76
N LEU A 281 4.60 -9.14 -18.24
CA LEU A 281 5.92 -9.77 -18.34
C LEU A 281 5.99 -11.06 -17.51
N GLY A 282 5.30 -11.12 -16.36
CA GLY A 282 5.23 -12.28 -15.48
C GLY A 282 4.57 -13.50 -16.13
N ASP A 283 3.77 -13.30 -17.18
CA ASP A 283 3.21 -14.40 -17.97
C ASP A 283 4.22 -15.01 -18.96
N LYS A 284 5.25 -14.25 -19.33
CA LYS A 284 6.26 -14.65 -20.34
C LYS A 284 7.63 -14.96 -19.75
N PHE A 285 7.99 -14.32 -18.66
CA PHE A 285 9.29 -14.44 -18.02
C PHE A 285 9.16 -14.99 -16.61
N SER A 286 10.28 -15.46 -16.04
CA SER A 286 10.31 -15.95 -14.66
C SER A 286 9.94 -14.85 -13.66
N LYS A 287 8.84 -15.05 -12.94
CA LYS A 287 8.37 -14.14 -11.86
C LYS A 287 9.44 -13.90 -10.80
N LYS A 288 10.24 -14.93 -10.51
CA LYS A 288 11.41 -14.84 -9.63
C LYS A 288 12.41 -13.79 -10.09
N ASN A 289 12.77 -13.82 -11.41
CA ASN A 289 13.74 -12.88 -11.96
C ASN A 289 13.18 -11.45 -12.04
N LEU A 290 11.88 -11.31 -12.31
CA LEU A 290 11.21 -10.01 -12.30
C LEU A 290 11.13 -9.41 -10.89
N LEU A 291 10.89 -10.23 -9.87
CA LEU A 291 10.92 -9.81 -8.47
C LEU A 291 12.35 -9.41 -8.05
N ALA A 292 13.36 -10.21 -8.43
CA ALA A 292 14.77 -9.86 -8.18
C ALA A 292 15.17 -8.54 -8.87
N LEU A 293 14.64 -8.26 -10.06
CA LEU A 293 14.83 -6.99 -10.75
C LEU A 293 14.17 -5.84 -9.96
N GLY A 294 12.98 -6.03 -9.39
CA GLY A 294 12.34 -5.05 -8.50
C GLY A 294 13.23 -4.69 -7.32
N TYR A 295 13.78 -5.69 -6.61
CA TYR A 295 14.69 -5.48 -5.49
C TYR A 295 15.99 -4.78 -5.90
N LEU A 296 16.51 -5.09 -7.09
CA LEU A 296 17.70 -4.41 -7.64
C LEU A 296 17.39 -2.93 -7.95
N ILE A 297 16.23 -2.63 -8.53
CA ILE A 297 15.79 -1.25 -8.80
C ILE A 297 15.69 -0.46 -7.52
N PHE A 298 15.16 -1.04 -6.43
CA PHE A 298 15.14 -0.43 -5.10
C PHE A 298 16.55 -0.02 -4.66
N SER A 299 17.51 -0.93 -4.77
CA SER A 299 18.91 -0.62 -4.42
C SER A 299 19.48 0.50 -5.29
N ILE A 300 19.20 0.50 -6.59
CA ILE A 300 19.67 1.52 -7.53
C ILE A 300 19.14 2.90 -7.17
N TYR A 301 17.83 3.05 -6.91
CA TYR A 301 17.33 4.38 -6.57
C TYR A 301 17.75 4.81 -5.16
N CYS A 302 17.92 3.90 -4.20
CA CYS A 302 18.50 4.24 -2.89
C CYS A 302 19.92 4.81 -3.05
N ILE A 303 20.76 4.18 -3.87
CA ILE A 303 22.09 4.71 -4.21
C ILE A 303 21.95 6.08 -4.92
N GLY A 304 20.99 6.21 -5.83
CA GLY A 304 20.67 7.48 -6.47
C GLY A 304 20.35 8.59 -5.49
N PHE A 305 19.52 8.32 -4.47
CA PHE A 305 19.19 9.30 -3.41
C PHE A 305 20.40 9.69 -2.54
N ILE A 306 21.37 8.79 -2.32
CA ILE A 306 22.60 9.09 -1.57
C ILE A 306 23.43 10.15 -2.30
N PHE A 307 23.56 10.02 -3.61
CA PHE A 307 24.44 10.88 -4.43
C PHE A 307 23.70 11.99 -5.17
N SER A 308 22.37 12.12 -4.99
CA SER A 308 21.57 13.12 -5.71
C SER A 308 21.94 14.53 -5.28
N PRO A 309 22.36 15.41 -6.21
CA PRO A 309 22.37 16.86 -5.94
C PRO A 309 20.92 17.37 -5.85
N PRO A 310 20.71 18.59 -5.31
CA PRO A 310 19.38 19.20 -5.20
C PRO A 310 18.85 19.64 -6.57
N ASN A 311 18.54 18.68 -7.44
CA ASN A 311 18.08 18.87 -8.81
C ASN A 311 16.74 18.18 -9.05
N MET A 312 15.73 18.95 -9.48
CA MET A 312 14.38 18.44 -9.72
C MET A 312 14.33 17.29 -10.73
N CYS A 313 15.11 17.37 -11.84
CA CYS A 313 15.08 16.33 -12.86
C CYS A 313 15.59 14.99 -12.33
N ILE A 314 16.57 15.02 -11.43
CA ILE A 314 17.10 13.81 -10.80
C ILE A 314 16.04 13.23 -9.87
N PHE A 315 15.37 14.04 -9.06
CA PHE A 315 14.27 13.54 -8.20
C PHE A 315 13.11 13.01 -9.02
N VAL A 316 12.70 13.65 -10.13
CA VAL A 316 11.70 13.10 -11.06
C VAL A 316 12.08 11.69 -11.49
N PHE A 317 13.33 11.50 -11.94
CA PHE A 317 13.82 10.18 -12.37
C PHE A 317 13.82 9.16 -11.22
N LEU A 318 14.30 9.54 -10.04
CA LEU A 318 14.37 8.63 -8.88
C LEU A 318 12.99 8.23 -8.37
N PHE A 319 12.02 9.14 -8.32
CA PHE A 319 10.65 8.82 -7.93
C PHE A 319 9.92 7.97 -8.97
N LEU A 320 10.15 8.19 -10.26
CA LEU A 320 9.66 7.29 -11.31
C LEU A 320 10.26 5.90 -11.16
N LEU A 321 11.56 5.81 -10.85
CA LEU A 321 12.25 4.53 -10.64
C LEU A 321 11.72 3.80 -9.40
N ALA A 322 11.42 4.53 -8.32
CA ALA A 322 10.73 3.97 -7.16
C ALA A 322 9.31 3.46 -7.51
N GLY A 323 8.59 4.17 -8.39
CA GLY A 323 7.32 3.70 -8.94
C GLY A 323 7.47 2.41 -9.76
N VAL A 324 8.52 2.30 -10.58
CA VAL A 324 8.82 1.06 -11.33
C VAL A 324 9.01 -0.12 -10.37
N GLU A 325 9.78 0.09 -9.31
CA GLU A 325 10.03 -0.92 -8.27
C GLU A 325 8.73 -1.35 -7.58
N THR A 326 7.95 -0.38 -7.08
CA THR A 326 6.67 -0.66 -6.41
C THR A 326 5.74 -1.47 -7.33
N GLY A 327 5.61 -1.07 -8.61
CA GLY A 327 4.81 -1.80 -9.58
C GLY A 327 5.32 -3.20 -9.86
N ALA A 328 6.65 -3.39 -9.92
CA ALA A 328 7.26 -4.69 -10.12
C ALA A 328 6.96 -5.64 -8.96
N ILE A 329 7.09 -5.18 -7.72
CA ILE A 329 6.82 -5.98 -6.52
C ILE A 329 5.34 -6.32 -6.40
N ASP A 330 4.45 -5.34 -6.55
CA ASP A 330 3.00 -5.53 -6.49
C ASP A 330 2.50 -6.62 -7.46
N ALA A 331 3.05 -6.64 -8.67
CA ALA A 331 2.67 -7.61 -9.69
C ALA A 331 3.27 -9.00 -9.47
N THR A 332 4.51 -9.07 -8.98
CA THR A 332 5.28 -10.32 -9.04
C THR A 332 5.34 -11.07 -7.71
N GLU A 333 5.34 -10.40 -6.57
CA GLU A 333 5.54 -11.02 -5.26
C GLU A 333 4.48 -12.06 -4.95
N ARG A 334 3.19 -11.68 -4.93
CA ARG A 334 2.10 -12.63 -4.67
C ARG A 334 1.95 -13.67 -5.77
N SER A 335 2.22 -13.27 -7.01
CA SER A 335 2.14 -14.14 -8.17
C SER A 335 3.21 -15.24 -8.14
N TYR A 336 4.43 -14.92 -7.70
CA TYR A 336 5.49 -15.90 -7.50
C TYR A 336 5.23 -16.80 -6.28
N ALA A 337 4.71 -16.24 -5.19
CA ALA A 337 4.27 -17.01 -4.04
C ALA A 337 3.22 -18.08 -4.43
N ALA A 338 2.24 -17.69 -5.27
CA ALA A 338 1.20 -18.60 -5.77
C ALA A 338 1.76 -19.76 -6.59
N GLU A 339 2.84 -19.53 -7.35
CA GLU A 339 3.52 -20.56 -8.16
C GLU A 339 4.26 -21.59 -7.30
N LEU A 340 4.81 -21.14 -6.17
CA LEU A 340 5.56 -22.01 -5.26
C LEU A 340 4.66 -22.86 -4.33
N LEU A 341 3.39 -22.54 -4.22
CA LEU A 341 2.45 -23.14 -3.28
C LEU A 341 1.46 -24.08 -3.98
N LYS A 342 1.17 -25.21 -3.33
CA LYS A 342 0.05 -26.08 -3.73
C LYS A 342 -1.29 -25.40 -3.40
N GLU A 343 -2.35 -25.70 -4.18
CA GLU A 343 -3.69 -25.11 -4.03
C GLU A 343 -4.21 -25.15 -2.58
N ASN A 344 -4.07 -26.28 -1.91
CA ASN A 344 -4.55 -26.46 -0.54
C ASN A 344 -3.72 -25.71 0.54
N ARG A 345 -2.62 -25.05 0.18
CA ARG A 345 -1.72 -24.29 1.08
C ARG A 345 -1.57 -22.81 0.72
N LYS A 346 -2.24 -22.35 -0.32
CA LYS A 346 -2.16 -20.95 -0.76
C LYS A 346 -2.60 -19.98 0.33
N GLY A 347 -3.71 -20.27 1.04
CA GLY A 347 -4.20 -19.40 2.12
C GLY A 347 -3.19 -19.23 3.25
N THR A 348 -2.62 -20.33 3.76
CA THR A 348 -1.57 -20.28 4.80
C THR A 348 -0.32 -19.57 4.30
N GLY A 349 0.11 -19.86 3.07
CA GLY A 349 1.31 -19.25 2.50
C GLY A 349 1.17 -17.73 2.33
N PHE A 350 0.04 -17.25 1.82
CA PHE A 350 -0.23 -15.81 1.72
C PHE A 350 -0.35 -15.12 3.09
N GLY A 351 -0.92 -15.82 4.09
CA GLY A 351 -0.96 -15.31 5.45
C GLY A 351 0.43 -15.09 6.04
N ILE A 352 1.33 -16.05 5.85
CA ILE A 352 2.73 -15.96 6.30
C ILE A 352 3.47 -14.84 5.55
N LEU A 353 3.30 -14.75 4.23
CA LEU A 353 3.87 -13.69 3.40
C LEU A 353 3.44 -12.31 3.91
N SER A 354 2.15 -12.10 4.13
CA SER A 354 1.62 -10.83 4.66
C SER A 354 2.15 -10.51 6.07
N THR A 355 2.37 -11.54 6.91
CA THR A 355 2.94 -11.34 8.25
C THR A 355 4.41 -10.91 8.14
N ILE A 356 5.19 -11.53 7.25
CA ILE A 356 6.60 -11.18 7.02
C ILE A 356 6.71 -9.75 6.50
N ASN A 357 5.86 -9.36 5.51
CA ASN A 357 5.82 -8.01 5.01
C ASN A 357 5.49 -7.00 6.11
N GLY A 358 4.42 -7.24 6.91
CA GLY A 358 4.06 -6.33 8.00
C GLY A 358 5.14 -6.17 9.08
N ILE A 359 5.88 -7.24 9.42
CA ILE A 359 7.04 -7.17 10.33
C ILE A 359 8.19 -6.43 9.64
N GLY A 360 8.41 -6.67 8.35
CA GLY A 360 9.40 -5.97 7.53
C GLY A 360 9.15 -4.47 7.52
N ASP A 361 7.95 -4.04 7.14
CA ASP A 361 7.54 -2.63 7.06
C ASP A 361 7.71 -1.92 8.42
N PHE A 362 7.34 -2.59 9.51
CA PHE A 362 7.55 -2.08 10.87
C PHE A 362 9.03 -1.88 11.18
N THR A 363 9.83 -2.91 10.95
CA THR A 363 11.26 -2.90 11.30
C THR A 363 12.03 -1.92 10.42
N SER A 364 11.74 -1.89 9.10
CA SER A 364 12.43 -1.02 8.14
C SER A 364 12.21 0.45 8.41
N SER A 365 10.95 0.85 8.61
CA SER A 365 10.61 2.27 8.82
C SER A 365 11.19 2.80 10.13
N ILE A 366 11.13 2.02 11.23
CA ILE A 366 11.76 2.40 12.50
C ILE A 366 13.29 2.49 12.34
N THR A 367 13.91 1.48 11.73
CA THR A 367 15.37 1.46 11.55
C THR A 367 15.83 2.61 10.67
N ALA A 368 15.12 2.88 9.56
CA ALA A 368 15.41 4.00 8.68
C ALA A 368 15.30 5.35 9.43
N GLY A 369 14.26 5.54 10.23
CA GLY A 369 14.08 6.75 11.03
C GLY A 369 15.18 6.95 12.06
N ILE A 370 15.59 5.90 12.78
CA ILE A 370 16.68 5.92 13.76
C ILE A 370 18.01 6.26 13.06
N LEU A 371 18.34 5.58 11.96
CA LEU A 371 19.56 5.84 11.18
C LEU A 371 19.60 7.26 10.64
N TRP A 372 18.46 7.77 10.17
CA TRP A 372 18.33 9.15 9.69
C TRP A 372 18.65 10.17 10.77
N THR A 373 18.05 10.01 11.96
CA THR A 373 18.18 10.94 13.06
C THR A 373 19.56 10.86 13.74
N LEU A 374 20.08 9.66 13.97
CA LEU A 374 21.32 9.47 14.73
C LEU A 374 22.58 9.57 13.86
N ILE A 375 22.50 9.28 12.58
CA ILE A 375 23.65 9.24 11.68
C ILE A 375 23.46 10.21 10.51
N SER A 376 22.58 9.88 9.58
CA SER A 376 22.22 10.72 8.43
C SER A 376 21.12 10.07 7.57
N ALA A 377 20.46 10.87 6.73
CA ALA A 377 19.57 10.37 5.69
C ALA A 377 20.26 9.32 4.80
N ASN A 378 21.52 9.56 4.43
CA ASN A 378 22.27 8.64 3.57
C ASN A 378 22.50 7.26 4.22
N ALA A 379 22.60 7.18 5.56
CA ALA A 379 22.72 5.92 6.28
C ALA A 379 21.47 5.05 6.11
N SER A 380 20.27 5.64 6.14
CA SER A 380 18.99 4.94 5.91
C SER A 380 18.92 4.37 4.49
N PHE A 381 19.27 5.16 3.48
CA PHE A 381 19.32 4.70 2.09
C PHE A 381 20.39 3.63 1.86
N THR A 382 21.56 3.73 2.49
CA THR A 382 22.63 2.71 2.41
C THR A 382 22.14 1.40 3.01
N PHE A 383 21.49 1.45 4.18
CA PHE A 383 20.92 0.29 4.83
C PHE A 383 19.90 -0.42 3.92
N GLY A 384 18.94 0.31 3.35
CA GLY A 384 17.96 -0.23 2.40
C GLY A 384 18.62 -0.84 1.16
N ALA A 385 19.59 -0.14 0.56
CA ALA A 385 20.31 -0.61 -0.63
C ALA A 385 21.04 -1.93 -0.38
N ILE A 386 21.74 -2.07 0.75
CA ILE A 386 22.47 -3.29 1.10
C ILE A 386 21.52 -4.48 1.27
N LEU A 387 20.42 -4.28 2.02
CA LEU A 387 19.45 -5.36 2.25
C LEU A 387 18.73 -5.78 0.97
N ALA A 388 18.41 -4.83 0.08
CA ALA A 388 17.83 -5.14 -1.22
C ALA A 388 18.79 -5.93 -2.13
N LEU A 389 20.09 -5.60 -2.13
CA LEU A 389 21.11 -6.40 -2.84
C LEU A 389 21.24 -7.81 -2.26
N MET A 390 21.22 -7.95 -0.92
CA MET A 390 21.25 -9.25 -0.26
C MET A 390 20.01 -10.08 -0.62
N ALA A 391 18.81 -9.48 -0.59
CA ALA A 391 17.58 -10.15 -0.98
C ALA A 391 17.60 -10.58 -2.45
N THR A 392 18.11 -9.73 -3.34
CA THR A 392 18.31 -10.06 -4.77
C THR A 392 19.25 -11.27 -4.92
N ALA A 393 20.37 -11.27 -4.21
CA ALA A 393 21.33 -12.39 -4.22
C ALA A 393 20.69 -13.69 -3.72
N ILE A 394 19.93 -13.65 -2.61
CA ILE A 394 19.21 -14.81 -2.06
C ILE A 394 18.23 -15.36 -3.11
N LEU A 395 17.47 -14.51 -3.79
CA LEU A 395 16.54 -14.96 -4.84
C LEU A 395 17.28 -15.62 -6.01
N ILE A 396 18.42 -15.06 -6.46
CA ILE A 396 19.12 -15.56 -7.67
C ILE A 396 19.86 -16.86 -7.38
N ILE A 397 20.58 -16.96 -6.25
CA ILE A 397 21.46 -18.11 -5.90
C ILE A 397 20.66 -19.39 -5.68
N HIS A 398 19.49 -19.32 -5.09
CA HIS A 398 18.67 -20.51 -4.84
C HIS A 398 17.82 -20.86 -6.07
N LYS A 399 18.26 -21.86 -6.83
CA LYS A 399 17.55 -22.43 -7.99
C LYS A 399 16.30 -23.23 -7.62
#